data_cc9c4b1bccf29c3840d2024bc1589bb6
#
_entry.id   cc9c4b1bccf29c3840d2024bc1589bb6
#
_cell.length_a   1.000
_cell.length_b   1.000
_cell.length_c   1.000
_cell.angle_alpha   90.00
_cell.angle_beta   90.00
_cell.angle_gamma   90.00
#
_symmetry.space_group_name_H-M   'P 1'
#
loop_
_entity.id
_entity.type
_entity.pdbx_description
1 polymer ?
#
loop_
_entity_poly.entity_id
_entity_poly.type
_entity_poly.pdbx_seq_one_letter_code
_entity_poly.pdbx_strand_id
1 'polypeptide(L)'
;FDGSSQYFTRTPSAGNRTRWTLAWWFKLNAIATDMTFFSANSGSNDFFIRMDGTSNQQITVQDDGASGSMKTVAMQRDTGWYHCIVSLDTNQTNENERVRIYINGENQRLTTHGVNGTFNSGGSTYWNNAQANEIGRRSRTTSSYANAYMAQVVFLNGDSIQNGDCAVSDFLDTWPFGDNGSQFVPKKTSDLTTLASNAGGNSFCLDFADSSALGNDVSS
;
A
#
# COMPACT_ATOMS: atom_id res chain seq x y z
N PHE A 1 -11.84 -9.53 3.25
CA PHE A 1 -11.60 -9.35 4.70
C PHE A 1 -12.89 -8.96 5.37
N ASP A 2 -13.15 -9.53 6.55
CA ASP A 2 -14.43 -9.49 7.27
C ASP A 2 -14.53 -8.35 8.31
N GLY A 3 -13.47 -7.58 8.48
CA GLY A 3 -13.42 -6.50 9.47
C GLY A 3 -13.21 -6.96 10.92
N SER A 4 -12.94 -8.25 11.17
CA SER A 4 -12.91 -8.78 12.54
C SER A 4 -11.80 -9.80 12.83
N SER A 5 -11.46 -10.65 11.87
CA SER A 5 -10.58 -11.79 12.15
C SER A 5 -9.60 -12.15 11.02
N GLN A 6 -9.91 -11.80 9.79
CA GLN A 6 -9.14 -12.21 8.63
C GLN A 6 -7.93 -11.30 8.39
N TYR A 7 -6.78 -11.91 8.21
CA TYR A 7 -5.53 -11.23 7.83
C TYR A 7 -4.55 -12.23 7.24
N PHE A 8 -3.55 -11.72 6.50
CA PHE A 8 -2.38 -12.47 6.09
C PHE A 8 -1.16 -11.97 6.85
N THR A 9 -0.18 -12.86 7.05
CA THR A 9 1.10 -12.51 7.68
C THR A 9 2.25 -13.15 6.94
N ARG A 10 3.35 -12.40 6.81
CA ARG A 10 4.63 -12.87 6.27
C ARG A 10 5.76 -12.25 7.07
N THR A 11 6.80 -13.02 7.37
CA THR A 11 8.05 -12.49 7.91
C THR A 11 9.11 -12.54 6.80
N PRO A 12 9.38 -11.42 6.10
CA PRO A 12 10.41 -11.38 5.08
C PRO A 12 11.81 -11.42 5.71
N SER A 13 12.84 -11.65 4.89
CA SER A 13 14.19 -11.20 5.23
C SER A 13 14.24 -9.67 5.26
N ALA A 14 15.26 -9.07 5.88
CA ALA A 14 15.43 -7.62 5.81
C ALA A 14 15.65 -7.18 4.36
N GLY A 15 14.78 -6.31 3.85
CA GLY A 15 14.84 -5.75 2.51
C GLY A 15 15.19 -4.26 2.49
N ASN A 16 14.91 -3.60 1.38
CA ASN A 16 15.08 -2.17 1.28
C ASN A 16 13.95 -1.46 2.06
N ARG A 17 14.32 -0.79 3.13
CA ARG A 17 13.41 -0.13 4.06
C ARG A 17 13.26 1.37 3.81
N THR A 18 14.10 1.91 2.94
CA THR A 18 14.11 3.34 2.57
C THR A 18 13.47 3.59 1.22
N ARG A 19 13.26 2.54 0.42
CA ARG A 19 12.67 2.63 -0.91
C ARG A 19 11.88 1.37 -1.26
N TRP A 20 10.61 1.55 -1.64
CA TRP A 20 9.71 0.48 -2.06
C TRP A 20 8.42 1.06 -2.64
N THR A 21 7.68 0.21 -3.36
CA THR A 21 6.34 0.53 -3.87
C THR A 21 5.37 -0.60 -3.53
N LEU A 22 4.16 -0.24 -3.11
CA LEU A 22 3.07 -1.14 -2.81
C LEU A 22 1.82 -0.69 -3.55
N ALA A 23 1.18 -1.59 -4.30
CA ALA A 23 -0.02 -1.32 -5.06
C ALA A 23 -1.08 -2.38 -4.79
N TRP A 24 -2.35 -1.98 -4.76
CA TRP A 24 -3.48 -2.90 -4.56
C TRP A 24 -4.80 -2.31 -5.04
N TRP A 25 -5.72 -3.18 -5.39
CA TRP A 25 -7.12 -2.81 -5.54
C TRP A 25 -7.87 -3.05 -4.25
N PHE A 26 -8.80 -2.16 -3.93
CA PHE A 26 -9.71 -2.35 -2.81
C PHE A 26 -11.12 -1.84 -3.10
N LYS A 27 -12.10 -2.46 -2.44
CA LYS A 27 -13.49 -2.01 -2.40
C LYS A 27 -13.98 -2.09 -0.97
N LEU A 28 -14.46 -0.96 -0.43
CA LEU A 28 -14.89 -0.88 0.95
C LEU A 28 -16.25 -1.55 1.14
N ASN A 29 -16.41 -2.35 2.20
CA ASN A 29 -17.69 -2.87 2.64
C ASN A 29 -18.38 -1.93 3.64
N ALA A 30 -17.59 -1.14 4.37
CA ALA A 30 -18.06 -0.16 5.34
C ALA A 30 -17.10 1.05 5.36
N ILE A 31 -17.63 2.21 5.70
CA ILE A 31 -16.88 3.48 5.68
C ILE A 31 -16.81 4.16 7.06
N ALA A 32 -17.21 3.49 8.13
CA ALA A 32 -17.42 4.11 9.43
C ALA A 32 -16.31 3.84 10.46
N THR A 33 -15.32 3.02 10.16
CA THR A 33 -14.27 2.62 11.11
C THR A 33 -12.90 2.67 10.48
N ASP A 34 -11.87 2.94 11.29
CA ASP A 34 -10.48 2.77 10.87
C ASP A 34 -10.23 1.32 10.46
N MET A 35 -9.65 1.13 9.28
CA MET A 35 -9.27 -0.18 8.81
C MET A 35 -7.86 -0.15 8.22
N THR A 36 -7.05 -1.14 8.59
CA THR A 36 -5.65 -1.23 8.16
C THR A 36 -5.51 -2.20 7.02
N PHE A 37 -4.96 -1.73 5.90
CA PHE A 37 -4.64 -2.58 4.77
C PHE A 37 -3.31 -3.30 4.97
N PHE A 38 -2.27 -2.57 5.43
CA PHE A 38 -0.91 -3.10 5.60
C PHE A 38 -0.33 -2.58 6.91
N SER A 39 0.40 -3.44 7.61
CA SER A 39 1.11 -3.06 8.82
C SER A 39 2.34 -3.92 9.09
N ALA A 40 3.24 -3.38 9.88
CA ALA A 40 4.36 -4.08 10.49
C ALA A 40 4.67 -3.41 11.83
N ASN A 41 5.16 -4.17 12.81
CA ASN A 41 5.54 -3.59 14.09
C ASN A 41 6.87 -4.13 14.62
N SER A 42 7.49 -3.36 15.50
CA SER A 42 8.64 -3.77 16.30
C SER A 42 8.43 -3.26 17.74
N GLY A 43 7.79 -4.07 18.56
CA GLY A 43 7.46 -3.71 19.93
C GLY A 43 6.48 -2.55 20.02
N SER A 44 6.94 -1.38 20.47
CA SER A 44 6.10 -0.18 20.62
C SER A 44 5.95 0.66 19.33
N ASN A 45 6.75 0.38 18.31
CA ASN A 45 6.81 1.16 17.08
C ASN A 45 6.04 0.45 15.97
N ASP A 46 5.50 1.23 15.05
CA ASP A 46 4.48 0.79 14.11
C ASP A 46 4.70 1.38 12.72
N PHE A 47 4.40 0.57 11.70
CA PHE A 47 4.13 1.01 10.35
C PHE A 47 2.70 0.60 10.01
N PHE A 48 1.97 1.47 9.35
CA PHE A 48 0.70 1.09 8.75
C PHE A 48 0.31 1.94 7.54
N ILE A 49 -0.46 1.32 6.67
CA ILE A 49 -1.28 1.98 5.65
C ILE A 49 -2.73 1.66 5.99
N ARG A 50 -3.52 2.69 6.26
CA ARG A 50 -4.90 2.53 6.68
C ARG A 50 -5.85 3.47 5.95
N MET A 51 -7.12 3.11 5.93
CA MET A 51 -8.24 4.03 5.74
C MET A 51 -8.60 4.63 7.09
N ASP A 52 -8.56 5.95 7.20
CA ASP A 52 -9.05 6.68 8.36
C ASP A 52 -10.58 6.83 8.22
N GLY A 53 -11.32 5.93 8.88
CA GLY A 53 -12.76 5.80 8.68
C GLY A 53 -13.62 6.68 9.58
N THR A 54 -13.06 7.19 10.69
CA THR A 54 -13.89 7.86 11.71
C THR A 54 -14.29 9.27 11.34
N SER A 55 -13.53 9.95 10.48
CA SER A 55 -13.79 11.35 10.16
C SER A 55 -13.74 11.69 8.67
N ASN A 56 -12.82 11.12 7.92
CA ASN A 56 -12.48 11.68 6.62
C ASN A 56 -12.25 10.64 5.49
N GLN A 57 -12.23 9.35 5.78
CA GLN A 57 -11.99 8.29 4.76
C GLN A 57 -10.79 8.59 3.86
N GLN A 58 -9.69 8.94 4.50
CA GLN A 58 -8.42 9.28 3.86
C GLN A 58 -7.45 8.12 3.99
N ILE A 59 -6.64 7.90 2.96
CA ILE A 59 -5.54 6.95 3.05
C ILE A 59 -4.41 7.62 3.85
N THR A 60 -4.01 6.98 4.95
CA THR A 60 -2.91 7.40 5.82
C THR A 60 -1.78 6.40 5.74
N VAL A 61 -0.56 6.89 5.56
CA VAL A 61 0.70 6.13 5.68
C VAL A 61 1.45 6.68 6.86
N GLN A 62 1.77 5.84 7.83
CA GLN A 62 2.54 6.21 9.01
C GLN A 62 3.64 5.20 9.28
N ASP A 63 4.79 5.69 9.74
CA ASP A 63 5.91 4.85 10.22
C ASP A 63 6.68 5.57 11.32
N ASP A 64 6.81 4.90 12.47
CA ASP A 64 7.53 5.45 13.62
C ASP A 64 9.06 5.38 13.42
N GLY A 65 9.57 4.43 12.62
CA GLY A 65 11.00 4.29 12.33
C GLY A 65 11.51 5.39 11.41
N ALA A 66 10.80 5.66 10.34
CA ALA A 66 11.08 6.78 9.43
C ALA A 66 10.48 8.11 9.93
N SER A 67 9.81 8.09 11.09
CA SER A 67 9.20 9.23 11.79
C SER A 67 8.29 10.08 10.89
N GLY A 68 7.54 9.42 10.00
CA GLY A 68 6.64 10.09 9.05
C GLY A 68 5.19 9.68 9.21
N SER A 69 4.29 10.64 8.99
CA SER A 69 2.86 10.38 8.91
C SER A 69 2.19 11.34 7.93
N MET A 70 1.73 10.79 6.79
CA MET A 70 1.12 11.54 5.71
C MET A 70 -0.24 10.93 5.35
N LYS A 71 -1.18 11.78 4.95
CA LYS A 71 -2.49 11.32 4.48
C LYS A 71 -2.95 12.08 3.24
N THR A 72 -3.83 11.46 2.46
CA THR A 72 -4.47 12.11 1.32
C THR A 72 -5.39 13.25 1.80
N VAL A 73 -5.47 14.32 1.02
CA VAL A 73 -6.46 15.39 1.26
C VAL A 73 -7.83 14.95 0.76
N ALA A 74 -7.89 14.25 -0.39
CA ALA A 74 -9.13 13.72 -0.92
C ALA A 74 -9.64 12.52 -0.13
N MET A 75 -10.96 12.41 0.00
CA MET A 75 -11.64 11.35 0.73
C MET A 75 -12.19 10.30 -0.24
N GLN A 76 -12.09 9.02 0.13
CA GLN A 76 -12.57 7.88 -0.64
C GLN A 76 -13.91 7.41 -0.08
N ARG A 77 -15.02 7.95 -0.58
CA ARG A 77 -16.36 7.80 0.05
C ARG A 77 -17.30 6.82 -0.64
N ASP A 78 -16.91 6.33 -1.79
CA ASP A 78 -17.82 5.50 -2.53
C ASP A 78 -17.50 4.00 -2.32
N THR A 79 -18.45 3.13 -2.63
CA THR A 79 -18.31 1.68 -2.53
C THR A 79 -17.81 1.04 -3.82
N GLY A 80 -17.28 1.83 -4.76
CA GLY A 80 -16.62 1.34 -5.97
C GLY A 80 -15.25 0.72 -5.70
N TRP A 81 -14.64 0.16 -6.74
CA TRP A 81 -13.27 -0.27 -6.71
C TRP A 81 -12.33 0.92 -6.86
N TYR A 82 -11.32 0.96 -6.02
CA TYR A 82 -10.19 1.88 -6.09
C TYR A 82 -8.90 1.12 -6.32
N HIS A 83 -8.02 1.66 -7.14
CA HIS A 83 -6.63 1.26 -7.20
C HIS A 83 -5.80 2.24 -6.39
N CYS A 84 -4.99 1.74 -5.47
CA CYS A 84 -4.08 2.56 -4.67
C CYS A 84 -2.63 2.12 -4.90
N ILE A 85 -1.74 3.11 -5.06
CA ILE A 85 -0.30 2.90 -5.02
C ILE A 85 0.26 3.78 -3.93
N VAL A 86 1.08 3.22 -3.06
CA VAL A 86 1.95 3.95 -2.14
C VAL A 86 3.39 3.69 -2.55
N SER A 87 4.09 4.73 -2.98
CA SER A 87 5.50 4.68 -3.32
C SER A 87 6.29 5.50 -2.31
N LEU A 88 7.30 4.91 -1.71
CA LEU A 88 8.16 5.53 -0.70
C LEU A 88 9.61 5.54 -1.18
N ASP A 89 10.24 6.70 -1.06
CA ASP A 89 11.68 6.86 -1.18
C ASP A 89 12.15 7.97 -0.21
N THR A 90 12.55 7.56 0.98
CA THR A 90 13.01 8.50 2.02
C THR A 90 14.32 9.21 1.68
N ASN A 91 15.04 8.77 0.63
CA ASN A 91 16.28 9.40 0.18
C ASN A 91 16.03 10.66 -0.68
N GLN A 92 14.76 10.96 -1.03
CA GLN A 92 14.44 12.18 -1.77
C GLN A 92 14.83 13.43 -0.98
N THR A 93 15.49 14.37 -1.66
CA THR A 93 15.91 15.66 -1.06
C THR A 93 14.70 16.48 -0.62
N ASN A 94 13.67 16.54 -1.47
CA ASN A 94 12.41 17.18 -1.14
C ASN A 94 11.58 16.27 -0.23
N GLU A 95 11.32 16.72 0.98
CA GLU A 95 10.57 15.95 1.97
C GLU A 95 9.15 15.60 1.54
N ASN A 96 8.50 16.44 0.73
CA ASN A 96 7.15 16.19 0.21
C ASN A 96 7.13 15.13 -0.89
N GLU A 97 8.30 14.72 -1.41
CA GLU A 97 8.44 13.69 -2.42
C GLU A 97 8.82 12.31 -1.83
N ARG A 98 9.08 12.22 -0.52
CA ARG A 98 9.51 10.98 0.13
C ARG A 98 8.42 9.92 0.17
N VAL A 99 7.15 10.33 0.16
CA VAL A 99 6.01 9.44 -0.03
C VAL A 99 5.08 10.03 -1.08
N ARG A 100 4.60 9.18 -1.98
CA ARG A 100 3.55 9.52 -2.94
C ARG A 100 2.44 8.49 -2.84
N ILE A 101 1.20 8.96 -2.93
CA ILE A 101 0.01 8.12 -2.96
C ILE A 101 -0.73 8.42 -4.25
N TYR A 102 -1.04 7.38 -5.02
CA TYR A 102 -1.86 7.49 -6.21
C TYR A 102 -3.17 6.74 -5.97
N ILE A 103 -4.28 7.37 -6.33
CA ILE A 103 -5.60 6.75 -6.33
C ILE A 103 -6.13 6.79 -7.75
N ASN A 104 -6.47 5.62 -8.28
CA ASN A 104 -6.92 5.48 -9.66
C ASN A 104 -6.00 6.19 -10.67
N GLY A 105 -4.69 5.99 -10.50
CA GLY A 105 -3.66 6.57 -11.37
C GLY A 105 -3.31 8.04 -11.10
N GLU A 106 -4.07 8.75 -10.30
CA GLU A 106 -3.87 10.17 -10.01
C GLU A 106 -3.03 10.38 -8.75
N ASN A 107 -1.96 11.17 -8.86
CA ASN A 107 -1.13 11.56 -7.70
C ASN A 107 -1.95 12.43 -6.74
N GLN A 108 -2.04 12.00 -5.50
CA GLN A 108 -2.83 12.67 -4.48
C GLN A 108 -2.04 13.77 -3.79
N ARG A 109 -2.70 14.90 -3.54
CA ARG A 109 -2.17 15.90 -2.61
C ARG A 109 -2.17 15.30 -1.20
N LEU A 110 -1.03 15.43 -0.51
CA LEU A 110 -0.85 14.92 0.85
C LEU A 110 -0.79 16.07 1.87
N THR A 111 -1.11 15.74 3.11
CA THR A 111 -0.90 16.58 4.29
C THR A 111 -0.36 15.71 5.43
N THR A 112 0.31 16.33 6.40
CA THR A 112 0.78 15.63 7.59
C THR A 112 -0.38 15.13 8.44
N HIS A 113 -0.18 14.01 9.15
CA HIS A 113 -1.16 13.41 10.04
C HIS A 113 -0.57 13.23 11.44
N GLY A 114 -1.33 13.65 12.47
CA GLY A 114 -0.89 13.51 13.86
C GLY A 114 0.32 14.42 14.20
N VAL A 115 1.18 13.91 15.07
CA VAL A 115 2.35 14.64 15.59
C VAL A 115 3.63 14.44 14.74
N ASN A 116 3.64 13.42 13.90
CA ASN A 116 4.74 13.16 13.00
C ASN A 116 4.58 14.05 11.76
N GLY A 117 5.69 14.56 11.24
CA GLY A 117 5.72 15.37 10.03
C GLY A 117 5.85 14.53 8.76
N THR A 118 6.59 15.08 7.80
CA THR A 118 7.06 14.34 6.63
C THR A 118 8.06 13.26 7.04
N PHE A 119 8.22 12.22 6.23
CA PHE A 119 9.20 11.16 6.49
C PHE A 119 10.62 11.72 6.56
N ASN A 120 11.43 11.24 7.52
CA ASN A 120 12.83 11.67 7.68
C ASN A 120 13.68 11.26 6.47
N SER A 121 14.66 12.08 6.13
CA SER A 121 15.64 11.76 5.09
C SER A 121 16.44 10.51 5.46
N GLY A 122 16.47 9.52 4.58
CA GLY A 122 17.11 8.21 4.81
C GLY A 122 16.44 7.37 5.91
N GLY A 123 15.26 7.76 6.39
CA GLY A 123 14.52 7.04 7.44
C GLY A 123 14.12 5.64 6.97
N SER A 124 14.38 4.63 7.80
CA SER A 124 14.08 3.23 7.51
C SER A 124 12.73 2.84 8.10
N THR A 125 11.79 2.42 7.25
CA THR A 125 10.45 1.97 7.69
C THR A 125 10.50 0.63 8.41
N TYR A 126 9.46 0.35 9.22
CA TYR A 126 9.25 -1.00 9.80
C TYR A 126 8.70 -1.99 8.76
N TRP A 127 8.07 -1.53 7.70
CA TRP A 127 7.71 -2.37 6.56
C TRP A 127 8.97 -2.89 5.87
N ASN A 128 8.88 -4.13 5.35
CA ASN A 128 9.99 -4.82 4.69
C ASN A 128 11.22 -5.07 5.58
N ASN A 129 11.03 -5.13 6.89
CA ASN A 129 12.03 -5.57 7.85
C ASN A 129 11.82 -7.05 8.21
N ALA A 130 12.82 -7.70 8.82
CA ALA A 130 12.79 -9.10 9.29
C ALA A 130 11.87 -9.27 10.52
N GLN A 131 10.61 -8.94 10.35
CA GLN A 131 9.53 -9.03 11.34
C GLN A 131 8.20 -9.28 10.64
N ALA A 132 7.15 -9.61 11.40
CA ALA A 132 5.84 -9.85 10.82
C ALA A 132 5.32 -8.61 10.09
N ASN A 133 5.08 -8.76 8.80
CA ASN A 133 4.35 -7.83 7.94
C ASN A 133 2.96 -8.42 7.72
N GLU A 134 1.93 -7.64 7.91
CA GLU A 134 0.55 -8.12 7.88
C GLU A 134 -0.30 -7.35 6.86
N ILE A 135 -1.26 -8.04 6.26
CA ILE A 135 -2.27 -7.50 5.36
C ILE A 135 -3.63 -7.74 5.98
N GLY A 136 -4.43 -6.69 6.13
CA GLY A 136 -5.80 -6.80 6.61
C GLY A 136 -6.00 -6.52 8.09
N ARG A 137 -4.95 -6.19 8.86
CA ARG A 137 -5.10 -5.71 10.24
C ARG A 137 -3.91 -4.84 10.68
N ARG A 138 -4.05 -4.18 11.82
CA ARG A 138 -2.93 -3.50 12.50
C ARG A 138 -2.22 -4.46 13.44
N SER A 139 -1.00 -4.85 13.10
CA SER A 139 -0.23 -5.88 13.80
C SER A 139 0.08 -5.53 15.27
N ARG A 140 0.40 -4.26 15.55
CA ARG A 140 0.75 -3.79 16.91
C ARG A 140 -0.36 -3.98 17.93
N THR A 141 -1.60 -3.72 17.56
CA THR A 141 -2.76 -3.73 18.47
C THR A 141 -3.69 -4.91 18.22
N THR A 142 -3.42 -5.73 17.19
CA THR A 142 -4.31 -6.79 16.72
C THR A 142 -5.75 -6.32 16.54
N SER A 143 -5.90 -5.14 15.95
CA SER A 143 -7.16 -4.43 15.78
C SER A 143 -7.25 -3.75 14.42
N SER A 144 -8.29 -2.94 14.21
CA SER A 144 -8.48 -2.18 12.97
C SER A 144 -8.41 -3.07 11.73
N TYR A 145 -9.12 -4.20 11.78
CA TYR A 145 -9.18 -5.15 10.67
C TYR A 145 -9.81 -4.50 9.45
N ALA A 146 -9.29 -4.83 8.27
CA ALA A 146 -9.86 -4.40 7.02
C ALA A 146 -11.26 -5.00 6.83
N ASN A 147 -12.25 -4.17 6.54
CA ASN A 147 -13.59 -4.57 6.09
C ASN A 147 -13.72 -4.16 4.63
N ALA A 148 -13.07 -4.93 3.77
CA ALA A 148 -12.93 -4.60 2.36
C ALA A 148 -12.65 -5.85 1.51
N TYR A 149 -13.00 -5.79 0.25
CA TYR A 149 -12.41 -6.67 -0.77
C TYR A 149 -11.05 -6.11 -1.16
N MET A 150 -10.10 -6.98 -1.43
CA MET A 150 -8.79 -6.62 -1.99
C MET A 150 -8.49 -7.53 -3.19
N ALA A 151 -7.75 -6.99 -4.15
CA ALA A 151 -7.28 -7.74 -5.31
C ALA A 151 -5.92 -7.21 -5.76
N GLN A 152 -5.14 -8.06 -6.43
CA GLN A 152 -3.85 -7.72 -7.05
C GLN A 152 -2.95 -6.90 -6.14
N VAL A 153 -2.55 -7.45 -5.01
CA VAL A 153 -1.56 -6.81 -4.13
C VAL A 153 -0.17 -7.06 -4.69
N VAL A 154 0.55 -6.00 -5.03
CA VAL A 154 1.91 -6.06 -5.57
C VAL A 154 2.84 -5.24 -4.69
N PHE A 155 3.95 -5.83 -4.27
CA PHE A 155 5.00 -5.17 -3.53
C PHE A 155 6.33 -5.25 -4.30
N LEU A 156 7.00 -4.11 -4.47
CA LEU A 156 8.32 -4.00 -5.09
C LEU A 156 9.34 -3.57 -4.05
N ASN A 157 10.33 -4.43 -3.81
CA ASN A 157 11.40 -4.19 -2.86
C ASN A 157 12.55 -3.42 -3.53
N GLY A 158 12.76 -2.18 -3.13
CA GLY A 158 13.83 -1.33 -3.62
C GLY A 158 13.45 -0.43 -4.79
N ASP A 159 12.27 -0.58 -5.37
CA ASP A 159 11.81 0.21 -6.51
C ASP A 159 10.81 1.27 -6.08
N SER A 160 10.95 2.49 -6.61
CA SER A 160 10.04 3.60 -6.35
C SER A 160 9.73 4.41 -7.63
N ILE A 161 8.53 4.99 -7.65
CA ILE A 161 8.12 5.90 -8.74
C ILE A 161 8.96 7.17 -8.70
N GLN A 162 9.33 7.66 -7.51
CA GLN A 162 10.13 8.87 -7.33
C GLN A 162 11.52 8.74 -7.94
N ASN A 163 12.09 7.54 -7.94
CA ASN A 163 13.42 7.26 -8.51
C ASN A 163 13.35 6.84 -9.99
N GLY A 164 12.15 6.63 -10.53
CA GLY A 164 11.97 6.17 -11.91
C GLY A 164 12.19 4.67 -12.14
N ASP A 165 12.21 3.87 -11.07
CA ASP A 165 12.39 2.42 -11.15
C ASP A 165 11.13 1.72 -11.68
N CYS A 166 9.96 2.32 -11.40
CA CYS A 166 8.65 1.88 -11.88
C CYS A 166 7.74 3.08 -12.16
N ALA A 167 6.64 2.85 -12.87
CA ALA A 167 5.65 3.86 -13.23
C ALA A 167 4.24 3.45 -12.80
N VAL A 168 3.32 4.40 -12.71
CA VAL A 168 1.90 4.14 -12.40
C VAL A 168 1.29 3.15 -13.40
N SER A 169 1.65 3.27 -14.67
CA SER A 169 1.20 2.38 -15.75
C SER A 169 1.66 0.92 -15.63
N ASP A 170 2.63 0.63 -14.76
CA ASP A 170 3.06 -0.75 -14.51
C ASP A 170 2.07 -1.52 -13.63
N PHE A 171 1.20 -0.82 -12.89
CA PHE A 171 0.28 -1.41 -11.92
C PHE A 171 -1.18 -1.43 -12.37
N LEU A 172 -1.58 -0.55 -13.30
CA LEU A 172 -2.94 -0.50 -13.80
C LEU A 172 -2.98 -0.14 -15.28
N ASP A 173 -4.01 -0.61 -15.95
CA ASP A 173 -4.32 -0.24 -17.32
C ASP A 173 -5.49 0.75 -17.38
N THR A 174 -5.65 1.39 -18.53
CA THR A 174 -6.80 2.22 -18.84
C THR A 174 -7.55 1.62 -20.03
N TRP A 175 -8.86 1.49 -19.87
CA TRP A 175 -9.72 1.09 -20.98
C TRP A 175 -10.41 2.32 -21.57
N PRO A 176 -10.21 2.67 -22.84
CA PRO A 176 -10.87 3.80 -23.46
C PRO A 176 -12.37 3.50 -23.68
N PHE A 177 -13.23 4.33 -23.12
CA PHE A 177 -14.67 4.32 -23.40
C PHE A 177 -15.05 5.52 -24.25
N GLY A 178 -15.06 5.37 -25.59
CA GLY A 178 -15.52 6.40 -26.51
C GLY A 178 -14.84 7.77 -26.32
N ASP A 179 -15.55 8.85 -26.66
CA ASP A 179 -14.99 10.21 -26.65
C ASP A 179 -14.92 10.89 -25.26
N ASN A 180 -15.38 10.23 -24.19
CA ASN A 180 -15.62 10.90 -22.89
C ASN A 180 -14.95 10.27 -21.67
N GLY A 181 -13.96 9.41 -21.79
CA GLY A 181 -13.23 8.96 -20.60
C GLY A 181 -12.52 7.62 -20.73
N SER A 182 -11.63 7.39 -19.79
CA SER A 182 -10.95 6.12 -19.58
C SER A 182 -11.42 5.52 -18.25
N GLN A 183 -11.65 4.22 -18.24
CA GLN A 183 -11.84 3.49 -17.00
C GLN A 183 -10.53 2.81 -16.63
N PHE A 184 -10.13 2.89 -15.37
CA PHE A 184 -9.02 2.13 -14.85
C PHE A 184 -9.42 0.66 -14.72
N VAL A 185 -8.56 -0.22 -15.18
CA VAL A 185 -8.79 -1.67 -15.15
C VAL A 185 -7.58 -2.39 -14.55
N PRO A 186 -7.80 -3.57 -13.93
CA PRO A 186 -6.70 -4.37 -13.42
C PRO A 186 -5.70 -4.73 -14.52
N LYS A 187 -4.42 -4.71 -14.18
CA LYS A 187 -3.32 -5.21 -15.01
C LYS A 187 -3.42 -6.73 -15.15
N LYS A 188 -2.89 -7.29 -16.22
CA LYS A 188 -2.76 -8.75 -16.31
C LYS A 188 -1.86 -9.27 -15.20
N THR A 189 -2.26 -10.36 -14.55
CA THR A 189 -1.48 -10.99 -13.47
C THR A 189 -0.07 -11.34 -13.93
N SER A 190 0.11 -11.84 -15.16
CA SER A 190 1.43 -12.16 -15.72
C SER A 190 2.39 -10.96 -15.76
N ASP A 191 1.87 -9.76 -16.04
CA ASP A 191 2.69 -8.56 -16.12
C ASP A 191 3.12 -8.12 -14.71
N LEU A 192 2.20 -8.18 -13.73
CA LEU A 192 2.49 -7.89 -12.34
C LEU A 192 3.45 -8.91 -11.71
N THR A 193 3.31 -10.18 -12.06
CA THR A 193 4.21 -11.26 -11.66
C THR A 193 5.64 -10.98 -12.16
N THR A 194 5.77 -10.61 -13.44
CA THR A 194 7.06 -10.25 -14.04
C THR A 194 7.66 -9.01 -13.37
N LEU A 195 6.84 -7.99 -13.11
CA LEU A 195 7.26 -6.76 -12.43
C LEU A 195 7.83 -7.07 -11.03
N ALA A 196 7.12 -7.86 -10.22
CA ALA A 196 7.56 -8.23 -8.88
C ALA A 196 8.81 -9.11 -8.91
N SER A 197 8.91 -10.08 -9.83
CA SER A 197 10.10 -10.92 -9.98
C SER A 197 11.34 -10.11 -10.36
N ASN A 198 11.20 -9.10 -11.21
CA ASN A 198 12.30 -8.23 -11.63
C ASN A 198 12.82 -7.33 -10.51
N ALA A 199 11.95 -6.85 -9.62
CA ALA A 199 12.33 -6.08 -8.45
C ALA A 199 13.03 -6.93 -7.36
N GLY A 200 12.93 -8.25 -7.44
CA GLY A 200 13.70 -9.23 -6.67
C GLY A 200 13.44 -9.24 -5.17
N GLY A 201 14.24 -10.01 -4.45
CA GLY A 201 14.31 -10.01 -2.99
C GLY A 201 13.00 -10.36 -2.29
N ASN A 202 12.40 -9.41 -1.58
CA ASN A 202 11.15 -9.57 -0.83
C ASN A 202 9.90 -9.15 -1.62
N SER A 203 10.05 -8.84 -2.91
CA SER A 203 8.91 -8.47 -3.76
C SER A 203 7.91 -9.62 -3.86
N PHE A 204 6.64 -9.31 -4.05
CA PHE A 204 5.59 -10.32 -4.19
C PHE A 204 4.41 -9.81 -5.01
N CYS A 205 3.64 -10.74 -5.56
CA CYS A 205 2.37 -10.49 -6.20
C CYS A 205 1.32 -11.48 -5.67
N LEU A 206 0.23 -10.97 -5.09
CA LEU A 206 -0.91 -11.78 -4.63
C LEU A 206 -2.09 -11.49 -5.55
N ASP A 207 -2.55 -12.48 -6.29
CA ASP A 207 -3.72 -12.37 -7.17
C ASP A 207 -5.02 -12.90 -6.54
N PHE A 208 -4.91 -13.62 -5.40
CA PHE A 208 -6.02 -14.24 -4.67
C PHE A 208 -6.85 -15.23 -5.49
N ALA A 209 -6.29 -15.77 -6.56
CA ALA A 209 -7.02 -16.67 -7.47
C ALA A 209 -7.15 -18.10 -6.92
N ASP A 210 -6.19 -18.56 -6.12
CA ASP A 210 -6.22 -19.88 -5.50
C ASP A 210 -7.02 -19.83 -4.18
N SER A 211 -8.25 -20.35 -4.22
CA SER A 211 -9.14 -20.38 -3.04
C SER A 211 -8.62 -21.27 -1.90
N SER A 212 -7.70 -22.20 -2.17
CA SER A 212 -7.05 -23.06 -1.17
C SER A 212 -5.85 -22.39 -0.51
N ALA A 213 -5.28 -21.36 -1.13
CA ALA A 213 -4.07 -20.65 -0.71
C ALA A 213 -4.09 -19.17 -1.13
N LEU A 214 -5.07 -18.40 -0.65
CA LEU A 214 -5.30 -17.00 -1.04
C LEU A 214 -4.07 -16.09 -0.86
N GLY A 215 -3.16 -16.43 0.06
CA GLY A 215 -1.92 -15.69 0.29
C GLY A 215 -0.73 -16.18 -0.54
N ASN A 216 -0.95 -17.00 -1.55
CA ASN A 216 0.12 -17.52 -2.40
C ASN A 216 0.75 -16.40 -3.23
N ASP A 217 2.09 -16.31 -3.17
CA ASP A 217 2.87 -15.40 -3.99
C ASP A 217 3.07 -16.03 -5.38
N VAL A 218 2.47 -15.41 -6.39
CA VAL A 218 2.54 -15.89 -7.78
C VAL A 218 3.75 -15.35 -8.55
N SER A 219 4.62 -14.55 -7.90
CA SER A 219 5.84 -14.00 -8.51
C SER A 219 7.10 -14.84 -8.26
N SER A 220 7.01 -15.86 -7.39
CA SER A 220 8.12 -16.74 -6.99
C SER A 220 8.22 -18.01 -7.84
#